data_707cc0bf88afad135344deaef64b9c06
#
_entry.id   707cc0bf88afad135344deaef64b9c06
#
_cell.length_a   1.000
_cell.length_b   1.000
_cell.length_c   1.000
_cell.angle_alpha   90.00
_cell.angle_beta   90.00
_cell.angle_gamma   90.00
#
_symmetry.space_group_name_H-M   'P 1'
#
loop_
_entity.id
_entity.type
_entity.pdbx_description
1 polymer ?
#
loop_
_entity_poly.entity_id
_entity_poly.type
_entity_poly.pdbx_seq_one_letter_code
_entity_poly.pdbx_strand_id
1 'polypeptide(L)'
;MKVAFVNERTPETSTWTSQHEFGRTQLDQVFAGKVETVAYHGAEPGKNADELVEKAIQDGADMVFTTSPKLVGASLRAALRHPDVRILNCSVDMPYASIRTYYSRVYEAKFITGAIAAAVAREDRVGYVADTPTFGVPANINAFALGARMVNPRVKVSLQWSCLPGDPIQAFQKQGITVVSGRDTPTPFRPAREFGTFRISPGGTLMDLASPFWHWGQFYENVVRTVLDGGWTRDKSGADGTAVNYWWGMNSGVMDVLLSRELPHDVRHLANILRSGIIAGSIDPFACYITAQNGTVMNEGRTGFTPEQILHMDWLCDAVEGHLPEFDELIDCARPMYRMQGIHRDRLPAEKEADL
;
A
#
# COMPACT_ATOMS: atom_id res chain seq x y z
N MET A 1 -24.53 8.20 13.96
CA MET A 1 -23.43 8.78 13.16
C MET A 1 -23.53 8.21 11.76
N LYS A 2 -23.44 9.06 10.74
CA LYS A 2 -23.44 8.62 9.34
C LYS A 2 -22.02 8.72 8.75
N VAL A 3 -21.57 7.63 8.14
CA VAL A 3 -20.22 7.49 7.57
C VAL A 3 -20.32 7.24 6.07
N ALA A 4 -19.73 8.11 5.27
CA ALA A 4 -19.76 8.01 3.82
C ALA A 4 -18.40 7.51 3.28
N PHE A 5 -18.47 6.73 2.21
CA PHE A 5 -17.31 6.25 1.46
C PHE A 5 -17.39 6.72 0.02
N VAL A 6 -16.36 7.40 -0.45
CA VAL A 6 -16.28 7.91 -1.83
C VAL A 6 -15.16 7.17 -2.56
N ASN A 7 -15.53 6.43 -3.59
CA ASN A 7 -14.69 5.50 -4.34
C ASN A 7 -14.51 5.93 -5.80
N GLU A 8 -13.31 5.81 -6.35
CA GLU A 8 -13.06 6.08 -7.79
C GLU A 8 -13.80 5.11 -8.73
N ARG A 9 -13.99 3.87 -8.27
CA ARG A 9 -14.57 2.80 -9.08
C ARG A 9 -15.67 2.08 -8.30
N THR A 10 -16.36 1.18 -8.99
CA THR A 10 -17.33 0.28 -8.34
C THR A 10 -16.63 -0.99 -7.82
N PRO A 11 -17.22 -1.71 -6.86
CA PRO A 11 -16.67 -2.98 -6.36
C PRO A 11 -16.46 -4.03 -7.47
N GLU A 12 -17.33 -4.03 -8.49
CA GLU A 12 -17.26 -4.98 -9.61
C GLU A 12 -16.08 -4.68 -10.53
N THR A 13 -15.65 -3.42 -10.62
CA THR A 13 -14.58 -3.00 -11.53
C THR A 13 -13.23 -2.82 -10.87
N SER A 14 -13.17 -2.90 -9.54
CA SER A 14 -11.96 -2.68 -8.76
C SER A 14 -11.92 -3.54 -7.51
N THR A 15 -10.97 -4.44 -7.41
CA THR A 15 -10.72 -5.22 -6.19
C THR A 15 -10.34 -4.32 -5.01
N TRP A 16 -9.63 -3.22 -5.27
CA TRP A 16 -9.35 -2.20 -4.26
C TRP A 16 -10.64 -1.64 -3.66
N THR A 17 -11.56 -1.18 -4.50
CA THR A 17 -12.88 -0.71 -4.05
C THR A 17 -13.67 -1.82 -3.34
N SER A 18 -13.64 -3.05 -3.85
CA SER A 18 -14.29 -4.18 -3.20
C SER A 18 -13.79 -4.43 -1.78
N GLN A 19 -12.47 -4.33 -1.55
CA GLN A 19 -11.89 -4.47 -0.21
C GLN A 19 -12.35 -3.35 0.75
N HIS A 20 -12.44 -2.11 0.27
CA HIS A 20 -12.98 -1.00 1.06
C HIS A 20 -14.47 -1.20 1.38
N GLU A 21 -15.26 -1.73 0.42
CA GLU A 21 -16.68 -2.05 0.62
C GLU A 21 -16.89 -3.17 1.65
N PHE A 22 -16.03 -4.19 1.67
CA PHE A 22 -16.03 -5.19 2.75
C PHE A 22 -15.79 -4.51 4.11
N GLY A 23 -14.87 -3.58 4.19
CA GLY A 23 -14.61 -2.81 5.40
C GLY A 23 -15.81 -1.93 5.80
N ARG A 24 -16.50 -1.31 4.84
CA ARG A 24 -17.71 -0.53 5.08
C ARG A 24 -18.83 -1.40 5.64
N THR A 25 -19.12 -2.53 5.00
CA THR A 25 -20.19 -3.43 5.47
C THR A 25 -19.88 -4.03 6.85
N GLN A 26 -18.62 -4.19 7.21
CA GLN A 26 -18.24 -4.57 8.57
C GLN A 26 -18.67 -3.52 9.60
N LEU A 27 -18.57 -2.22 9.30
CA LEU A 27 -19.04 -1.16 10.21
C LEU A 27 -20.54 -1.25 10.48
N ASP A 28 -21.36 -1.51 9.46
CA ASP A 28 -22.81 -1.69 9.62
C ASP A 28 -23.14 -2.84 10.58
N GLN A 29 -22.32 -3.90 10.55
CA GLN A 29 -22.52 -5.06 11.44
C GLN A 29 -22.04 -4.78 12.86
N VAL A 30 -20.83 -4.23 13.01
CA VAL A 30 -20.18 -4.00 14.32
C VAL A 30 -20.88 -2.90 15.10
N PHE A 31 -21.33 -1.85 14.44
CA PHE A 31 -21.97 -0.70 15.05
C PHE A 31 -23.47 -0.60 14.74
N ALA A 32 -24.15 -1.74 14.56
CA ALA A 32 -25.57 -1.79 14.25
C ALA A 32 -26.41 -0.88 15.17
N GLY A 33 -27.24 -0.01 14.57
CA GLY A 33 -28.06 0.96 15.28
C GLY A 33 -27.33 2.20 15.81
N LYS A 34 -25.99 2.27 15.73
CA LYS A 34 -25.18 3.44 16.12
C LYS A 34 -24.56 4.15 14.92
N VAL A 35 -24.22 3.41 13.90
CA VAL A 35 -23.59 3.90 12.67
C VAL A 35 -24.42 3.45 11.47
N GLU A 36 -24.63 4.35 10.53
CA GLU A 36 -25.19 4.10 9.21
C GLU A 36 -24.09 4.38 8.19
N THR A 37 -23.85 3.49 7.23
CA THR A 37 -22.86 3.72 6.18
C THR A 37 -23.50 3.89 4.80
N VAL A 38 -22.88 4.70 3.96
CA VAL A 38 -23.28 4.92 2.57
C VAL A 38 -22.04 4.96 1.67
N ALA A 39 -22.17 4.47 0.44
CA ALA A 39 -21.08 4.50 -0.54
C ALA A 39 -21.48 5.27 -1.80
N TYR A 40 -20.53 6.05 -2.32
CA TYR A 40 -20.61 6.76 -3.59
C TYR A 40 -19.48 6.26 -4.47
N HIS A 41 -19.80 5.86 -5.70
CA HIS A 41 -18.86 5.26 -6.64
C HIS A 41 -18.68 6.11 -7.89
N GLY A 42 -17.55 5.92 -8.59
CA GLY A 42 -17.25 6.60 -9.84
C GLY A 42 -16.78 8.04 -9.65
N ALA A 43 -16.09 8.33 -8.55
CA ALA A 43 -15.50 9.63 -8.31
C ALA A 43 -14.27 9.83 -9.20
N GLU A 44 -14.37 10.69 -10.20
CA GLU A 44 -13.29 11.02 -11.12
C GLU A 44 -12.68 12.38 -10.74
N PRO A 45 -11.36 12.43 -10.41
CA PRO A 45 -10.67 13.68 -10.15
C PRO A 45 -10.77 14.68 -11.33
N GLY A 46 -10.99 15.94 -11.02
CA GLY A 46 -11.16 16.98 -12.05
C GLY A 46 -12.49 16.95 -12.82
N LYS A 47 -13.41 16.03 -12.48
CA LYS A 47 -14.75 15.95 -13.08
C LYS A 47 -15.82 16.06 -11.99
N ASN A 48 -16.20 14.93 -11.35
CA ASN A 48 -17.32 14.87 -10.41
C ASN A 48 -16.89 14.51 -8.98
N ALA A 49 -15.60 14.36 -8.69
CA ALA A 49 -15.14 13.96 -7.36
C ALA A 49 -15.57 14.95 -6.28
N ASP A 50 -15.49 16.25 -6.55
CA ASP A 50 -15.96 17.31 -5.64
C ASP A 50 -17.45 17.20 -5.38
N GLU A 51 -18.24 16.98 -6.43
CA GLU A 51 -19.71 16.87 -6.34
C GLU A 51 -20.11 15.66 -5.50
N LEU A 52 -19.41 14.53 -5.64
CA LEU A 52 -19.71 13.31 -4.88
C LEU A 52 -19.33 13.43 -3.40
N VAL A 53 -18.20 14.08 -3.09
CA VAL A 53 -17.82 14.37 -1.69
C VAL A 53 -18.82 15.36 -1.07
N GLU A 54 -19.17 16.41 -1.78
CA GLU A 54 -20.16 17.40 -1.34
C GLU A 54 -21.54 16.77 -1.12
N LYS A 55 -21.97 15.91 -2.06
CA LYS A 55 -23.23 15.16 -1.93
C LYS A 55 -23.23 14.29 -0.68
N ALA A 56 -22.14 13.57 -0.38
CA ALA A 56 -22.03 12.77 0.82
C ALA A 56 -22.26 13.61 2.10
N ILE A 57 -21.71 14.83 2.13
CA ILE A 57 -21.86 15.76 3.25
C ILE A 57 -23.29 16.29 3.32
N GLN A 58 -23.88 16.70 2.19
CA GLN A 58 -25.27 17.18 2.11
C GLN A 58 -26.28 16.12 2.50
N ASP A 59 -26.01 14.84 2.19
CA ASP A 59 -26.80 13.68 2.62
C ASP A 59 -26.63 13.38 4.13
N GLY A 60 -25.88 14.21 4.87
CA GLY A 60 -25.75 14.20 6.33
C GLY A 60 -24.61 13.34 6.87
N ALA A 61 -23.54 13.14 6.12
CA ALA A 61 -22.36 12.42 6.63
C ALA A 61 -21.62 13.23 7.70
N ASP A 62 -21.41 12.62 8.87
CA ASP A 62 -20.56 13.12 9.95
C ASP A 62 -19.08 12.85 9.69
N MET A 63 -18.80 11.84 8.86
CA MET A 63 -17.46 11.39 8.48
C MET A 63 -17.45 10.89 7.04
N VAL A 64 -16.38 11.24 6.30
CA VAL A 64 -16.17 10.83 4.91
C VAL A 64 -14.81 10.17 4.76
N PHE A 65 -14.79 8.94 4.25
CA PHE A 65 -13.60 8.25 3.77
C PHE A 65 -13.53 8.35 2.25
N THR A 66 -12.48 8.94 1.71
CA THR A 66 -12.15 8.86 0.29
C THR A 66 -11.08 7.81 0.10
N THR A 67 -11.31 6.82 -0.77
CA THR A 67 -10.55 5.56 -0.79
C THR A 67 -9.40 5.53 -1.82
N SER A 68 -9.02 6.70 -2.31
CA SER A 68 -7.93 6.85 -3.29
C SER A 68 -7.14 8.13 -3.05
N PRO A 69 -5.79 8.09 -3.19
CA PRO A 69 -4.97 9.30 -3.11
C PRO A 69 -5.35 10.36 -4.14
N LYS A 70 -5.88 9.98 -5.31
CA LYS A 70 -6.33 10.92 -6.35
C LYS A 70 -7.51 11.79 -5.90
N LEU A 71 -8.23 11.39 -4.85
CA LEU A 71 -9.35 12.15 -4.30
C LEU A 71 -8.91 13.17 -3.23
N VAL A 72 -7.60 13.31 -2.97
CA VAL A 72 -7.07 14.22 -1.93
C VAL A 72 -7.50 15.67 -2.17
N GLY A 73 -7.48 16.15 -3.41
CA GLY A 73 -7.90 17.51 -3.74
C GLY A 73 -9.36 17.79 -3.42
N ALA A 74 -10.28 16.88 -3.79
CA ALA A 74 -11.69 16.98 -3.44
C ALA A 74 -11.90 16.91 -1.91
N SER A 75 -11.17 16.03 -1.23
CA SER A 75 -11.19 15.91 0.23
C SER A 75 -10.78 17.20 0.93
N LEU A 76 -9.71 17.85 0.45
CA LEU A 76 -9.22 19.13 0.99
C LEU A 76 -10.22 20.26 0.80
N ARG A 77 -10.75 20.43 -0.42
CA ARG A 77 -11.73 21.47 -0.70
C ARG A 77 -12.99 21.32 0.14
N ALA A 78 -13.44 20.08 0.33
CA ALA A 78 -14.58 19.77 1.18
C ALA A 78 -14.27 20.05 2.67
N ALA A 79 -13.11 19.65 3.18
CA ALA A 79 -12.71 19.91 4.56
C ALA A 79 -12.62 21.40 4.91
N LEU A 80 -12.19 22.23 3.96
CA LEU A 80 -12.12 23.68 4.14
C LEU A 80 -13.51 24.32 4.17
N ARG A 81 -14.49 23.80 3.41
CA ARG A 81 -15.87 24.28 3.40
C ARG A 81 -16.70 23.76 4.56
N HIS A 82 -16.41 22.54 5.02
CA HIS A 82 -17.16 21.83 6.05
C HIS A 82 -16.25 21.40 7.20
N PRO A 83 -15.71 22.35 8.00
CA PRO A 83 -14.76 22.04 9.07
C PRO A 83 -15.36 21.14 10.16
N ASP A 84 -16.69 21.00 10.20
CA ASP A 84 -17.40 20.13 11.14
C ASP A 84 -17.44 18.68 10.73
N VAL A 85 -17.21 18.36 9.46
CA VAL A 85 -17.17 16.99 8.93
C VAL A 85 -15.75 16.44 9.03
N ARG A 86 -15.64 15.19 9.45
CA ARG A 86 -14.35 14.49 9.55
C ARG A 86 -14.03 13.85 8.22
N ILE A 87 -12.96 14.31 7.55
CA ILE A 87 -12.56 13.76 6.25
C ILE A 87 -11.22 13.05 6.36
N LEU A 88 -11.22 11.78 5.91
CA LEU A 88 -10.00 10.96 5.82
C LEU A 88 -9.79 10.53 4.37
N ASN A 89 -8.55 10.68 3.90
CA ASN A 89 -8.17 10.28 2.55
C ASN A 89 -7.18 9.10 2.59
N CYS A 90 -7.42 8.08 1.76
CA CYS A 90 -6.51 6.95 1.61
C CYS A 90 -5.28 7.36 0.80
N SER A 91 -4.29 7.88 1.49
CA SER A 91 -3.00 8.32 0.94
C SER A 91 -1.93 8.29 2.02
N VAL A 92 -0.68 8.52 1.64
CA VAL A 92 0.46 8.60 2.55
C VAL A 92 1.06 10.00 2.53
N ASP A 93 1.61 10.42 3.67
CA ASP A 93 2.48 11.59 3.81
C ASP A 93 1.95 12.87 3.13
N MET A 94 0.72 13.23 3.43
CA MET A 94 0.17 14.49 2.97
C MET A 94 0.35 15.59 4.04
N PRO A 95 0.78 16.80 3.67
CA PRO A 95 1.11 17.87 4.62
C PRO A 95 -0.12 18.64 5.11
N TYR A 96 -1.32 18.15 4.88
CA TYR A 96 -2.56 18.90 5.09
C TYR A 96 -3.18 18.61 6.47
N ALA A 97 -3.22 19.60 7.35
CA ALA A 97 -3.81 19.47 8.67
C ALA A 97 -5.36 19.41 8.68
N SER A 98 -6.01 19.88 7.61
CA SER A 98 -7.48 19.90 7.48
C SER A 98 -8.13 18.55 7.22
N ILE A 99 -7.36 17.57 6.76
CA ILE A 99 -7.78 16.18 6.60
C ILE A 99 -6.83 15.26 7.35
N ARG A 100 -7.26 14.02 7.64
CA ARG A 100 -6.35 12.95 8.05
C ARG A 100 -6.12 12.00 6.89
N THR A 101 -4.93 11.48 6.77
CA THR A 101 -4.63 10.46 5.78
C THR A 101 -4.46 9.10 6.43
N TYR A 102 -4.68 8.05 5.65
CA TYR A 102 -4.52 6.68 6.15
C TYR A 102 -3.99 5.76 5.06
N TYR A 103 -3.09 4.88 5.48
CA TYR A 103 -2.59 3.79 4.67
C TYR A 103 -2.01 2.68 5.56
N SER A 104 -1.50 1.60 4.97
CA SER A 104 -0.93 0.48 5.72
C SER A 104 0.57 0.31 5.47
N ARG A 105 1.25 -0.33 6.43
CA ARG A 105 2.66 -0.71 6.34
C ARG A 105 2.83 -1.99 5.51
N VAL A 106 2.71 -1.87 4.19
CA VAL A 106 2.77 -2.99 3.26
C VAL A 106 4.13 -3.71 3.32
N TYR A 107 5.21 -2.99 3.63
CA TYR A 107 6.55 -3.54 3.74
C TYR A 107 6.65 -4.70 4.74
N GLU A 108 5.83 -4.72 5.81
CA GLU A 108 5.79 -5.81 6.77
C GLU A 108 5.33 -7.13 6.09
N ALA A 109 4.28 -7.06 5.28
CA ALA A 109 3.81 -8.19 4.49
C ALA A 109 4.81 -8.59 3.39
N LYS A 110 5.45 -7.59 2.75
CA LYS A 110 6.46 -7.85 1.71
C LYS A 110 7.68 -8.58 2.24
N PHE A 111 8.11 -8.31 3.46
CA PHE A 111 9.19 -9.05 4.11
C PHE A 111 8.85 -10.55 4.22
N ILE A 112 7.65 -10.88 4.66
CA ILE A 112 7.19 -12.28 4.77
C ILE A 112 7.08 -12.90 3.38
N THR A 113 6.48 -12.22 2.41
CA THR A 113 6.33 -12.77 1.05
C THR A 113 7.68 -12.93 0.34
N GLY A 114 8.67 -12.10 0.65
CA GLY A 114 10.05 -12.26 0.21
C GLY A 114 10.70 -13.53 0.77
N ALA A 115 10.54 -13.78 2.07
CA ALA A 115 11.01 -15.00 2.71
C ALA A 115 10.36 -16.26 2.09
N ILE A 116 9.05 -16.23 1.84
CA ILE A 116 8.31 -17.29 1.15
C ILE A 116 8.86 -17.49 -0.26
N ALA A 117 9.07 -16.41 -1.03
CA ALA A 117 9.58 -16.48 -2.39
C ALA A 117 10.93 -17.20 -2.45
N ALA A 118 11.88 -16.81 -1.60
CA ALA A 118 13.19 -17.43 -1.55
C ALA A 118 13.16 -18.88 -1.05
N ALA A 119 12.24 -19.21 -0.12
CA ALA A 119 12.08 -20.59 0.39
C ALA A 119 11.56 -21.58 -0.68
N VAL A 120 10.79 -21.10 -1.67
CA VAL A 120 10.23 -21.96 -2.74
C VAL A 120 10.96 -21.83 -4.07
N ALA A 121 11.78 -20.79 -4.25
CA ALA A 121 12.59 -20.63 -5.44
C ALA A 121 13.66 -21.74 -5.51
N ARG A 122 13.91 -22.27 -6.71
CA ARG A 122 14.99 -23.25 -6.95
C ARG A 122 16.28 -22.57 -7.33
N GLU A 123 16.16 -21.39 -7.90
CA GLU A 123 17.25 -20.53 -8.35
C GLU A 123 17.57 -19.48 -7.26
N ASP A 124 18.81 -18.97 -7.24
CA ASP A 124 19.20 -17.85 -6.37
C ASP A 124 18.64 -16.49 -6.91
N ARG A 125 17.47 -16.53 -7.57
CA ARG A 125 16.81 -15.36 -8.15
C ARG A 125 15.31 -15.43 -7.99
N VAL A 126 14.70 -14.27 -7.67
CA VAL A 126 13.24 -14.07 -7.63
C VAL A 126 12.89 -12.77 -8.34
N GLY A 127 11.69 -12.69 -8.89
CA GLY A 127 11.19 -11.49 -9.56
C GLY A 127 10.34 -10.61 -8.62
N TYR A 128 10.40 -9.30 -8.84
CA TYR A 128 9.51 -8.34 -8.19
C TYR A 128 8.98 -7.36 -9.22
N VAL A 129 7.66 -7.27 -9.35
CA VAL A 129 6.99 -6.23 -10.15
C VAL A 129 6.54 -5.14 -9.20
N ALA A 130 7.15 -3.97 -9.32
CA ALA A 130 6.71 -2.76 -8.64
C ALA A 130 5.73 -1.97 -9.52
N ASP A 131 4.91 -1.14 -8.91
CA ASP A 131 3.98 -0.27 -9.65
C ASP A 131 4.66 1.08 -9.97
N THR A 132 4.27 2.18 -9.37
CA THR A 132 4.87 3.50 -9.59
C THR A 132 5.80 3.80 -8.41
N PRO A 133 6.99 4.42 -8.62
CA PRO A 133 7.93 4.74 -7.54
C PRO A 133 7.42 5.91 -6.67
N THR A 134 6.43 5.62 -5.85
CA THR A 134 5.81 6.52 -4.87
C THR A 134 6.34 6.25 -3.47
N PHE A 135 6.04 7.14 -2.53
CA PHE A 135 6.39 6.96 -1.11
C PHE A 135 6.03 5.58 -0.60
N GLY A 136 6.95 4.95 0.10
CA GLY A 136 6.84 3.61 0.67
C GLY A 136 7.07 2.45 -0.33
N VAL A 137 7.06 2.68 -1.64
CA VAL A 137 7.29 1.60 -2.62
C VAL A 137 8.72 1.08 -2.58
N PRO A 138 9.79 1.91 -2.52
CA PRO A 138 11.15 1.39 -2.35
C PRO A 138 11.32 0.60 -1.04
N ALA A 139 10.65 1.00 0.03
CA ALA A 139 10.65 0.24 1.28
C ALA A 139 10.00 -1.14 1.13
N ASN A 140 8.92 -1.25 0.35
CA ASN A 140 8.28 -2.53 0.05
C ASN A 140 9.23 -3.46 -0.73
N ILE A 141 9.96 -2.93 -1.72
CA ILE A 141 10.94 -3.68 -2.52
C ILE A 141 12.09 -4.14 -1.62
N ASN A 142 12.66 -3.23 -0.82
CA ASN A 142 13.76 -3.55 0.07
C ASN A 142 13.35 -4.56 1.15
N ALA A 143 12.18 -4.42 1.76
CA ALA A 143 11.68 -5.38 2.74
C ALA A 143 11.50 -6.78 2.14
N PHE A 144 10.96 -6.88 0.91
CA PHE A 144 10.87 -8.15 0.19
C PHE A 144 12.26 -8.76 -0.03
N ALA A 145 13.23 -7.96 -0.49
CA ALA A 145 14.59 -8.43 -0.74
C ALA A 145 15.29 -8.86 0.57
N LEU A 146 15.10 -8.13 1.66
CA LEU A 146 15.66 -8.49 2.97
C LEU A 146 15.04 -9.78 3.53
N GLY A 147 13.71 -9.95 3.39
CA GLY A 147 13.03 -11.20 3.74
C GLY A 147 13.53 -12.39 2.91
N ALA A 148 13.70 -12.19 1.61
CA ALA A 148 14.26 -13.21 0.72
C ALA A 148 15.71 -13.57 1.11
N ARG A 149 16.55 -12.57 1.37
CA ARG A 149 17.96 -12.76 1.76
C ARG A 149 18.12 -13.42 3.13
N MET A 150 17.19 -13.22 4.05
CA MET A 150 17.18 -13.90 5.34
C MET A 150 17.10 -15.43 5.18
N VAL A 151 16.37 -15.90 4.16
CA VAL A 151 16.22 -17.36 3.85
C VAL A 151 17.35 -17.84 2.94
N ASN A 152 17.69 -17.07 1.92
CA ASN A 152 18.78 -17.38 1.00
C ASN A 152 19.73 -16.19 0.87
N PRO A 153 20.90 -16.20 1.54
CA PRO A 153 21.84 -15.07 1.53
C PRO A 153 22.40 -14.71 0.14
N ARG A 154 22.31 -15.61 -0.84
CA ARG A 154 22.79 -15.38 -2.22
C ARG A 154 21.70 -14.83 -3.14
N VAL A 155 20.45 -14.79 -2.68
CA VAL A 155 19.32 -14.41 -3.54
C VAL A 155 19.50 -13.01 -4.12
N LYS A 156 19.15 -12.86 -5.39
CA LYS A 156 18.97 -11.59 -6.08
C LYS A 156 17.51 -11.39 -6.45
N VAL A 157 17.03 -10.16 -6.23
CA VAL A 157 15.69 -9.76 -6.60
C VAL A 157 15.75 -8.98 -7.90
N SER A 158 15.30 -9.57 -9.01
CA SER A 158 15.19 -8.88 -10.28
C SER A 158 13.95 -7.99 -10.24
N LEU A 159 14.16 -6.67 -10.31
CA LEU A 159 13.11 -5.66 -10.24
C LEU A 159 12.65 -5.27 -11.64
N GLN A 160 11.35 -5.29 -11.85
CA GLN A 160 10.67 -4.74 -13.02
C GLN A 160 9.56 -3.78 -12.57
N TRP A 161 9.22 -2.81 -13.42
CA TRP A 161 8.19 -1.82 -13.13
C TRP A 161 7.02 -1.90 -14.11
N SER A 162 5.79 -1.93 -13.58
CA SER A 162 4.59 -1.89 -14.42
C SER A 162 4.32 -0.51 -15.01
N CYS A 163 4.94 0.52 -14.46
CA CYS A 163 4.89 1.90 -14.96
C CYS A 163 5.90 2.21 -16.07
N LEU A 164 6.71 1.24 -16.48
CA LEU A 164 7.63 1.34 -17.63
C LEU A 164 7.07 0.58 -18.84
N PRO A 165 7.50 0.93 -20.06
CA PRO A 165 7.15 0.16 -21.24
C PRO A 165 7.67 -1.29 -21.17
N GLY A 166 6.85 -2.26 -21.60
CA GLY A 166 7.22 -3.66 -21.67
C GLY A 166 6.30 -4.57 -20.85
N ASP A 167 6.65 -5.86 -20.84
CA ASP A 167 5.95 -6.89 -20.06
C ASP A 167 6.91 -7.47 -18.99
N PRO A 168 6.71 -7.15 -17.71
CA PRO A 168 7.55 -7.66 -16.63
C PRO A 168 7.61 -9.19 -16.55
N ILE A 169 6.48 -9.87 -16.80
CA ILE A 169 6.42 -11.33 -16.69
C ILE A 169 7.24 -11.99 -17.80
N GLN A 170 7.13 -11.49 -19.03
CA GLN A 170 7.98 -11.97 -20.13
C GLN A 170 9.48 -11.71 -19.85
N ALA A 171 9.82 -10.58 -19.23
CA ALA A 171 11.20 -10.28 -18.85
C ALA A 171 11.74 -11.31 -17.87
N PHE A 172 10.98 -11.69 -16.86
CA PHE A 172 11.35 -12.73 -15.89
C PHE A 172 11.47 -14.12 -16.55
N GLN A 173 10.54 -14.49 -17.42
CA GLN A 173 10.60 -15.77 -18.14
C GLN A 173 11.88 -15.89 -18.97
N LYS A 174 12.30 -14.81 -19.66
CA LYS A 174 13.57 -14.77 -20.41
C LYS A 174 14.80 -14.93 -19.51
N GLN A 175 14.70 -14.53 -18.25
CA GLN A 175 15.76 -14.68 -17.24
C GLN A 175 15.71 -16.03 -16.52
N GLY A 176 14.73 -16.90 -16.82
CA GLY A 176 14.51 -18.18 -16.13
C GLY A 176 13.99 -18.03 -14.69
N ILE A 177 13.46 -16.86 -14.33
CA ILE A 177 12.89 -16.62 -13.00
C ILE A 177 11.51 -17.23 -12.92
N THR A 178 11.29 -18.09 -11.94
CA THR A 178 10.04 -18.86 -11.80
C THR A 178 9.19 -18.39 -10.63
N VAL A 179 9.76 -17.68 -9.63
CA VAL A 179 9.01 -17.15 -8.48
C VAL A 179 8.99 -15.63 -8.56
N VAL A 180 7.79 -15.06 -8.52
CA VAL A 180 7.57 -13.62 -8.77
C VAL A 180 6.62 -13.04 -7.73
N SER A 181 6.95 -11.87 -7.18
CA SER A 181 6.01 -10.98 -6.51
C SER A 181 5.42 -10.04 -7.54
N GLY A 182 4.15 -10.22 -7.87
CA GLY A 182 3.39 -9.38 -8.78
C GLY A 182 2.61 -8.28 -8.05
N ARG A 183 1.49 -7.85 -8.64
CA ARG A 183 0.55 -6.91 -8.03
C ARG A 183 -0.04 -7.51 -6.75
N ASP A 184 -0.35 -6.67 -5.77
CA ASP A 184 -0.85 -7.15 -4.48
C ASP A 184 -2.35 -7.45 -4.47
N THR A 185 -3.07 -7.02 -5.50
CA THR A 185 -4.52 -7.28 -5.63
C THR A 185 -4.83 -7.90 -7.00
N PRO A 186 -5.78 -8.86 -7.06
CA PRO A 186 -6.22 -9.41 -8.33
C PRO A 186 -6.87 -8.33 -9.20
N THR A 187 -6.79 -8.49 -10.51
CA THR A 187 -7.51 -7.63 -11.46
C THR A 187 -8.91 -8.20 -11.68
N PRO A 188 -9.99 -7.45 -11.46
CA PRO A 188 -11.34 -7.90 -11.77
C PRO A 188 -11.45 -8.33 -13.24
N PHE A 189 -12.26 -9.35 -13.51
CA PHE A 189 -12.50 -9.91 -14.86
C PHE A 189 -11.30 -10.55 -15.55
N ARG A 190 -10.12 -10.56 -14.94
CA ARG A 190 -9.00 -11.37 -15.40
C ARG A 190 -8.80 -12.52 -14.42
N PRO A 191 -9.12 -13.76 -14.80
CA PRO A 191 -8.89 -14.93 -13.94
C PRO A 191 -7.41 -15.28 -13.79
N ALA A 192 -6.51 -14.42 -14.29
CA ALA A 192 -5.08 -14.60 -14.15
C ALA A 192 -4.68 -14.52 -12.68
N ARG A 193 -4.04 -15.57 -12.20
CA ARG A 193 -3.48 -15.67 -10.85
C ARG A 193 -2.16 -14.88 -10.69
N GLU A 194 -2.03 -13.77 -11.41
CA GLU A 194 -0.82 -12.92 -11.43
C GLU A 194 -0.87 -11.85 -10.35
N PHE A 195 -1.24 -12.23 -9.13
CA PHE A 195 -1.26 -11.31 -8.00
C PHE A 195 -0.56 -11.93 -6.79
N GLY A 196 -0.14 -11.10 -5.86
CA GLY A 196 0.66 -11.53 -4.73
C GLY A 196 1.99 -12.12 -5.16
N THR A 197 2.47 -13.11 -4.41
CA THR A 197 3.64 -13.90 -4.75
C THR A 197 3.20 -15.24 -5.31
N PHE A 198 3.66 -15.60 -6.48
CA PHE A 198 3.27 -16.82 -7.20
C PHE A 198 4.48 -17.49 -7.86
N ARG A 199 4.33 -18.76 -8.20
CA ARG A 199 5.29 -19.52 -8.97
C ARG A 199 4.75 -19.84 -10.37
N ILE A 200 5.59 -19.67 -11.38
CA ILE A 200 5.32 -20.03 -12.77
C ILE A 200 5.86 -21.44 -13.00
N SER A 201 4.99 -22.39 -13.30
CA SER A 201 5.37 -23.75 -13.66
C SER A 201 5.93 -23.82 -15.08
N PRO A 202 6.72 -24.86 -15.44
CA PRO A 202 7.26 -25.00 -16.81
C PRO A 202 6.18 -24.98 -17.92
N GLY A 203 4.95 -25.39 -17.60
CA GLY A 203 3.78 -25.32 -18.50
C GLY A 203 3.05 -23.98 -18.50
N GLY A 204 3.58 -22.94 -17.84
CA GLY A 204 2.95 -21.62 -17.77
C GLY A 204 1.81 -21.51 -16.73
N THR A 205 1.50 -22.59 -16.00
CA THR A 205 0.49 -22.53 -14.93
C THR A 205 1.03 -21.75 -13.74
N LEU A 206 0.22 -20.86 -13.21
CA LEU A 206 0.53 -20.06 -12.05
C LEU A 206 0.04 -20.74 -10.77
N MET A 207 0.87 -20.78 -9.76
CA MET A 207 0.57 -21.30 -8.43
C MET A 207 0.73 -20.17 -7.40
N ASP A 208 -0.37 -19.79 -6.77
CA ASP A 208 -0.36 -18.78 -5.71
C ASP A 208 0.43 -19.27 -4.49
N LEU A 209 1.23 -18.39 -3.91
CA LEU A 209 2.02 -18.68 -2.71
C LEU A 209 1.52 -17.84 -1.53
N ALA A 210 1.51 -16.54 -1.67
CA ALA A 210 1.09 -15.61 -0.61
C ALA A 210 0.71 -14.24 -1.19
N SER A 211 -0.15 -13.50 -0.50
CA SER A 211 -0.53 -12.15 -0.89
C SER A 211 -0.69 -11.24 0.32
N PRO A 212 -0.22 -9.99 0.27
CA PRO A 212 -0.62 -8.99 1.24
C PRO A 212 -2.15 -8.85 1.28
N PHE A 213 -2.69 -8.59 2.45
CA PHE A 213 -4.13 -8.45 2.65
C PHE A 213 -4.43 -7.27 3.58
N TRP A 214 -5.32 -6.38 3.15
CA TRP A 214 -5.75 -5.21 3.91
C TRP A 214 -7.05 -5.47 4.64
N HIS A 215 -7.03 -5.36 5.96
CA HIS A 215 -8.22 -5.38 6.81
C HIS A 215 -8.77 -3.97 6.98
N TRP A 216 -9.29 -3.36 5.91
CA TRP A 216 -9.85 -2.01 5.97
C TRP A 216 -10.96 -1.89 7.01
N GLY A 217 -11.74 -2.95 7.21
CA GLY A 217 -12.77 -2.98 8.26
C GLY A 217 -12.20 -2.75 9.65
N GLN A 218 -11.05 -3.33 9.98
CA GLN A 218 -10.38 -3.10 11.26
C GLN A 218 -9.91 -1.67 11.40
N PHE A 219 -9.39 -1.06 10.33
CA PHE A 219 -9.02 0.34 10.32
C PHE A 219 -10.23 1.24 10.58
N TYR A 220 -11.30 1.06 9.82
CA TYR A 220 -12.52 1.86 9.94
C TYR A 220 -13.17 1.69 11.31
N GLU A 221 -13.23 0.47 11.83
CA GLU A 221 -13.75 0.20 13.16
C GLU A 221 -12.98 0.97 14.24
N ASN A 222 -11.65 0.93 14.22
CA ASN A 222 -10.82 1.62 15.19
C ASN A 222 -11.02 3.15 15.15
N VAL A 223 -11.09 3.73 13.94
CA VAL A 223 -11.32 5.17 13.75
C VAL A 223 -12.71 5.57 14.22
N VAL A 224 -13.75 4.83 13.80
CA VAL A 224 -15.14 5.11 14.16
C VAL A 224 -15.36 4.96 15.67
N ARG A 225 -14.80 3.92 16.28
CA ARG A 225 -14.82 3.73 17.74
C ARG A 225 -14.20 4.91 18.47
N THR A 226 -13.02 5.38 18.02
CA THR A 226 -12.37 6.57 18.57
C THR A 226 -13.28 7.80 18.54
N VAL A 227 -14.05 7.97 17.47
CA VAL A 227 -15.01 9.08 17.36
C VAL A 227 -16.18 8.92 18.31
N LEU A 228 -16.77 7.71 18.37
CA LEU A 228 -17.92 7.43 19.24
C LEU A 228 -17.58 7.57 20.72
N ASP A 229 -16.33 7.22 21.10
CA ASP A 229 -15.81 7.34 22.46
C ASP A 229 -15.33 8.77 22.81
N GLY A 230 -15.54 9.76 21.89
CA GLY A 230 -15.14 11.15 22.10
C GLY A 230 -13.63 11.41 21.97
N GLY A 231 -12.84 10.43 21.54
CA GLY A 231 -11.37 10.55 21.40
C GLY A 231 -10.93 11.31 20.15
N TRP A 232 -11.86 11.66 19.24
CA TRP A 232 -11.53 12.51 18.11
C TRP A 232 -11.43 13.97 18.53
N THR A 233 -10.23 14.46 18.72
CA THR A 233 -9.99 15.87 19.00
C THR A 233 -9.66 16.62 17.70
N ARG A 234 -10.38 17.72 17.43
CA ARG A 234 -10.13 18.58 16.25
C ARG A 234 -8.80 19.31 16.37
N ASP A 235 -8.41 19.67 17.58
CA ASP A 235 -7.24 20.51 17.88
C ASP A 235 -5.91 19.76 17.95
N LYS A 236 -5.93 18.46 17.65
CA LYS A 236 -4.71 17.67 17.51
C LYS A 236 -4.45 17.30 16.03
N SER A 237 -4.44 18.23 15.12
CA SER A 237 -3.22 18.58 14.41
C SER A 237 -2.14 18.62 15.49
N GLY A 238 -1.01 17.91 15.35
CA GLY A 238 0.02 17.91 16.37
C GLY A 238 0.15 19.31 16.97
N ALA A 239 0.58 19.47 18.20
CA ALA A 239 0.59 20.75 18.92
C ALA A 239 1.11 21.94 18.08
N ASP A 240 1.66 21.66 16.91
CA ASP A 240 2.27 22.56 15.92
C ASP A 240 1.48 22.71 14.59
N GLY A 241 0.22 22.22 14.49
CA GLY A 241 -0.55 22.26 13.24
C GLY A 241 -0.13 21.21 12.20
N THR A 242 0.64 20.19 12.60
CA THR A 242 1.10 19.13 11.70
C THR A 242 -0.03 18.19 11.27
N ALA A 243 0.07 17.64 10.05
CA ALA A 243 -0.88 16.68 9.51
C ALA A 243 -0.90 15.38 10.33
N VAL A 244 -2.08 14.78 10.50
CA VAL A 244 -2.22 13.46 11.13
C VAL A 244 -2.31 12.40 10.04
N ASN A 245 -1.27 11.57 9.93
CA ASN A 245 -1.18 10.48 8.98
C ASN A 245 -1.23 9.14 9.72
N TYR A 246 -2.25 8.33 9.48
CA TYR A 246 -2.34 6.97 10.01
C TYR A 246 -1.57 6.01 9.10
N TRP A 247 -0.54 5.40 9.63
CA TRP A 247 0.25 4.41 8.91
C TRP A 247 0.40 3.14 9.77
N TRP A 248 -0.62 2.30 9.71
CA TRP A 248 -0.77 1.13 10.57
C TRP A 248 -0.34 -0.16 9.86
N GLY A 249 0.15 -1.12 10.63
CA GLY A 249 0.69 -2.37 10.15
C GLY A 249 0.01 -3.60 10.74
N MET A 250 0.75 -4.72 10.78
CA MET A 250 0.26 -6.00 11.28
C MET A 250 -0.08 -5.97 12.78
N ASN A 251 0.67 -5.20 13.57
CA ASN A 251 0.42 -5.07 15.01
C ASN A 251 -0.93 -4.42 15.34
N SER A 252 -1.49 -3.63 14.43
CA SER A 252 -2.82 -3.02 14.57
C SER A 252 -3.93 -3.86 13.93
N GLY A 253 -3.60 -4.98 13.30
CA GLY A 253 -4.53 -5.82 12.56
C GLY A 253 -5.00 -5.26 11.22
N VAL A 254 -4.43 -4.15 10.74
CA VAL A 254 -4.83 -3.50 9.47
C VAL A 254 -4.19 -4.17 8.25
N MET A 255 -3.04 -4.82 8.44
CA MET A 255 -2.31 -5.54 7.39
C MET A 255 -2.09 -6.98 7.82
N ASP A 256 -2.16 -7.90 6.86
CA ASP A 256 -1.84 -9.32 7.04
C ASP A 256 -1.29 -9.95 5.76
N VAL A 257 -0.96 -11.23 5.80
CA VAL A 257 -0.56 -12.04 4.65
C VAL A 257 -1.48 -13.25 4.53
N LEU A 258 -2.15 -13.37 3.40
CA LEU A 258 -2.87 -14.58 3.02
C LEU A 258 -1.88 -15.61 2.51
N LEU A 259 -1.93 -16.82 3.06
CA LEU A 259 -1.07 -17.93 2.69
C LEU A 259 -1.84 -18.94 1.85
N SER A 260 -1.30 -19.34 0.70
CA SER A 260 -1.90 -20.39 -0.13
C SER A 260 -1.93 -21.72 0.62
N ARG A 261 -2.96 -22.51 0.36
CA ARG A 261 -3.06 -23.88 0.88
C ARG A 261 -2.02 -24.83 0.28
N GLU A 262 -1.47 -24.47 -0.89
CA GLU A 262 -0.48 -25.24 -1.63
C GLU A 262 0.96 -25.01 -1.15
N LEU A 263 1.18 -24.05 -0.21
CA LEU A 263 2.50 -23.85 0.38
C LEU A 263 2.94 -25.08 1.17
N PRO A 264 4.22 -25.50 1.03
CA PRO A 264 4.82 -26.52 1.89
C PRO A 264 4.64 -26.19 3.38
N HIS A 265 4.45 -27.22 4.21
CA HIS A 265 4.18 -27.04 5.64
C HIS A 265 5.25 -26.17 6.32
N ASP A 266 6.53 -26.46 6.06
CA ASP A 266 7.64 -25.75 6.70
C ASP A 266 7.73 -24.29 6.27
N VAL A 267 7.42 -23.97 5.00
CA VAL A 267 7.36 -22.59 4.50
C VAL A 267 6.19 -21.83 5.14
N ARG A 268 5.06 -22.50 5.30
CA ARG A 268 3.90 -21.91 6.03
C ARG A 268 4.24 -21.67 7.50
N HIS A 269 4.98 -22.58 8.12
CA HIS A 269 5.42 -22.44 9.52
C HIS A 269 6.37 -21.25 9.67
N LEU A 270 7.37 -21.12 8.78
CA LEU A 270 8.25 -19.96 8.71
C LEU A 270 7.47 -18.65 8.58
N ALA A 271 6.52 -18.58 7.64
CA ALA A 271 5.70 -17.39 7.45
C ALA A 271 4.92 -17.00 8.71
N ASN A 272 4.37 -17.98 9.44
CA ASN A 272 3.66 -17.74 10.70
C ASN A 272 4.58 -17.25 11.82
N ILE A 273 5.81 -17.77 11.91
CA ILE A 273 6.82 -17.30 12.87
C ILE A 273 7.16 -15.83 12.60
N LEU A 274 7.45 -15.48 11.34
CA LEU A 274 7.76 -14.11 10.94
C LEU A 274 6.58 -13.16 11.22
N ARG A 275 5.38 -13.58 10.86
CA ARG A 275 4.14 -12.84 11.13
C ARG A 275 3.97 -12.56 12.63
N SER A 276 4.12 -13.58 13.46
CA SER A 276 4.01 -13.45 14.92
C SER A 276 5.09 -12.53 15.48
N GLY A 277 6.31 -12.63 14.98
CA GLY A 277 7.43 -11.79 15.39
C GLY A 277 7.21 -10.31 15.02
N ILE A 278 6.69 -10.02 13.83
CA ILE A 278 6.36 -8.65 13.39
C ILE A 278 5.21 -8.07 14.24
N ILE A 279 4.15 -8.84 14.46
CA ILE A 279 3.01 -8.42 15.30
C ILE A 279 3.47 -8.10 16.73
N ALA A 280 4.34 -8.91 17.29
CA ALA A 280 4.89 -8.73 18.63
C ALA A 280 5.99 -7.66 18.71
N GLY A 281 6.46 -7.12 17.58
CA GLY A 281 7.57 -6.17 17.51
C GLY A 281 8.95 -6.77 17.81
N SER A 282 9.06 -8.11 17.85
CA SER A 282 10.35 -8.82 18.03
C SER A 282 11.12 -9.01 16.72
N ILE A 283 10.46 -8.83 15.59
CA ILE A 283 11.05 -8.79 14.26
C ILE A 283 10.70 -7.45 13.63
N ASP A 284 11.72 -6.66 13.30
CA ASP A 284 11.61 -5.47 12.46
C ASP A 284 12.32 -5.77 11.13
N PRO A 285 11.62 -5.67 9.99
CA PRO A 285 12.20 -5.93 8.66
C PRO A 285 13.49 -5.15 8.35
N PHE A 286 13.66 -3.98 8.97
CA PHE A 286 14.79 -3.10 8.73
C PHE A 286 15.84 -3.06 9.85
N ALA A 287 15.65 -3.79 10.95
CA ALA A 287 16.63 -3.86 12.05
C ALA A 287 17.74 -4.89 11.76
N CYS A 288 18.39 -4.79 10.59
CA CYS A 288 19.50 -5.63 10.16
C CYS A 288 20.57 -4.78 9.45
N TYR A 289 21.72 -5.39 9.18
CA TYR A 289 22.76 -4.72 8.38
C TYR A 289 22.31 -4.59 6.93
N ILE A 290 22.24 -3.37 6.43
CA ILE A 290 21.70 -3.06 5.09
C ILE A 290 22.69 -2.19 4.33
N THR A 291 23.03 -2.63 3.12
CA THR A 291 23.87 -1.90 2.17
C THR A 291 23.01 -1.53 0.95
N ALA A 292 23.10 -0.29 0.50
CA ALA A 292 22.49 0.12 -0.77
C ALA A 292 23.30 -0.40 -1.97
N GLN A 293 22.72 -0.36 -3.17
CA GLN A 293 23.33 -0.83 -4.42
C GLN A 293 24.70 -0.17 -4.72
N ASN A 294 24.90 1.07 -4.28
CA ASN A 294 26.16 1.82 -4.46
C ASN A 294 27.22 1.49 -3.39
N GLY A 295 26.96 0.53 -2.50
CA GLY A 295 27.86 0.13 -1.43
C GLY A 295 27.76 0.98 -0.15
N THR A 296 26.89 1.98 -0.10
CA THR A 296 26.67 2.79 1.12
C THR A 296 25.97 1.94 2.18
N VAL A 297 26.47 1.96 3.42
CA VAL A 297 25.82 1.32 4.56
C VAL A 297 24.64 2.21 4.99
N MET A 298 23.44 1.70 4.83
CA MET A 298 22.20 2.39 5.19
C MET A 298 21.74 2.11 6.62
N ASN A 299 22.05 0.90 7.12
CA ASN A 299 21.81 0.53 8.50
C ASN A 299 22.92 -0.43 9.00
N GLU A 300 23.45 -0.16 10.19
CA GLU A 300 24.45 -1.02 10.85
C GLU A 300 23.82 -2.21 11.62
N GLY A 301 22.48 -2.35 11.61
CA GLY A 301 21.78 -3.46 12.24
C GLY A 301 21.54 -3.28 13.75
N ARG A 302 21.64 -2.08 14.27
CA ARG A 302 21.42 -1.80 15.70
C ARG A 302 19.97 -1.49 16.03
N THR A 303 19.32 -0.70 15.17
CA THR A 303 17.92 -0.26 15.32
C THR A 303 17.26 -0.27 13.95
N GLY A 304 15.91 -0.37 13.90
CA GLY A 304 15.15 -0.15 12.67
C GLY A 304 15.13 1.33 12.26
N PHE A 305 14.60 1.59 11.08
CA PHE A 305 14.35 2.95 10.60
C PHE A 305 13.10 3.56 11.24
N THR A 306 13.06 4.89 11.34
CA THR A 306 11.84 5.60 11.72
C THR A 306 10.77 5.46 10.62
N PRO A 307 9.47 5.61 10.95
CA PRO A 307 8.40 5.60 9.94
C PRO A 307 8.65 6.56 8.78
N GLU A 308 9.17 7.75 9.07
CA GLU A 308 9.51 8.76 8.05
C GLU A 308 10.63 8.30 7.12
N GLN A 309 11.72 7.73 7.68
CA GLN A 309 12.83 7.18 6.90
C GLN A 309 12.36 6.02 6.01
N ILE A 310 11.45 5.16 6.49
CA ILE A 310 10.91 4.07 5.68
C ILE A 310 10.02 4.62 4.56
N LEU A 311 9.18 5.58 4.87
CA LEU A 311 8.24 6.14 3.91
C LEU A 311 8.95 6.90 2.76
N HIS A 312 9.99 7.67 3.11
CA HIS A 312 10.77 8.47 2.16
C HIS A 312 12.01 7.76 1.61
N MET A 313 12.08 6.44 1.76
CA MET A 313 13.18 5.65 1.21
C MET A 313 13.27 5.84 -0.32
N ASP A 314 14.43 6.30 -0.80
CA ASP A 314 14.71 6.62 -2.20
C ASP A 314 15.90 5.84 -2.78
N TRP A 315 16.20 4.69 -2.18
CA TRP A 315 17.29 3.80 -2.54
C TRP A 315 16.86 2.34 -2.51
N LEU A 316 17.63 1.49 -3.21
CA LEU A 316 17.45 0.03 -3.23
C LEU A 316 18.63 -0.65 -2.56
N CYS A 317 18.36 -1.74 -1.83
CA CYS A 317 19.41 -2.53 -1.21
C CYS A 317 20.18 -3.35 -2.26
N ASP A 318 21.40 -3.78 -1.91
CA ASP A 318 22.36 -4.50 -2.75
C ASP A 318 21.88 -5.88 -3.24
N ALA A 319 20.82 -6.43 -2.65
CA ALA A 319 20.16 -7.65 -3.11
C ALA A 319 19.23 -7.41 -4.31
N VAL A 320 18.85 -6.16 -4.62
CA VAL A 320 17.96 -5.81 -5.72
C VAL A 320 18.75 -5.52 -6.98
N GLU A 321 18.37 -6.13 -8.10
CA GLU A 321 18.87 -5.84 -9.44
C GLU A 321 17.81 -5.05 -10.23
N GLY A 322 18.08 -3.77 -10.50
CA GLY A 322 17.18 -2.82 -11.15
C GLY A 322 17.45 -1.40 -10.66
N HIS A 323 16.63 -0.45 -11.04
CA HIS A 323 16.76 0.95 -10.63
C HIS A 323 15.40 1.55 -10.24
N LEU A 324 15.40 2.71 -9.61
CA LEU A 324 14.22 3.54 -9.38
C LEU A 324 14.02 4.42 -10.61
N PRO A 325 12.87 4.30 -11.32
CA PRO A 325 12.63 5.07 -12.54
C PRO A 325 12.50 6.56 -12.25
N GLU A 326 13.05 7.36 -13.15
CA GLU A 326 12.84 8.80 -13.20
C GLU A 326 11.50 9.13 -13.90
N PHE A 327 10.99 10.33 -13.67
CA PHE A 327 9.67 10.75 -14.20
C PHE A 327 9.52 10.57 -15.71
N ASP A 328 10.56 10.87 -16.48
CA ASP A 328 10.53 10.83 -17.95
C ASP A 328 10.49 9.39 -18.51
N GLU A 329 10.92 8.40 -17.73
CA GLU A 329 10.86 6.99 -18.11
C GLU A 329 9.43 6.43 -18.00
N LEU A 330 8.54 7.09 -17.21
CA LEU A 330 7.22 6.60 -16.88
C LEU A 330 6.25 6.69 -18.08
N ILE A 331 5.41 5.67 -18.23
CA ILE A 331 4.25 5.75 -19.13
C ILE A 331 3.27 6.84 -18.66
N ASP A 332 2.55 7.44 -19.60
CA ASP A 332 1.72 8.62 -19.34
C ASP A 332 0.68 8.41 -18.20
N CYS A 333 0.07 7.23 -18.12
CA CYS A 333 -0.93 6.95 -17.10
C CYS A 333 -0.36 6.84 -15.66
N ALA A 334 0.96 6.68 -15.50
CA ALA A 334 1.62 6.63 -14.19
C ALA A 334 2.06 8.01 -13.70
N ARG A 335 2.31 8.95 -14.62
CA ARG A 335 2.83 10.30 -14.30
C ARG A 335 1.97 11.11 -13.32
N PRO A 336 0.62 11.12 -13.39
CA PRO A 336 -0.20 11.83 -12.41
C PRO A 336 -0.01 11.33 -10.99
N MET A 337 0.12 10.03 -10.78
CA MET A 337 0.38 9.45 -9.45
C MET A 337 1.78 9.83 -8.95
N TYR A 338 2.79 9.79 -9.82
CA TYR A 338 4.15 10.18 -9.45
C TYR A 338 4.24 11.68 -9.08
N ARG A 339 3.54 12.57 -9.79
CA ARG A 339 3.47 14.00 -9.42
C ARG A 339 2.89 14.21 -8.04
N MET A 340 1.91 13.39 -7.66
CA MET A 340 1.23 13.49 -6.37
C MET A 340 2.05 12.91 -5.22
N GLN A 341 2.62 11.72 -5.39
CA GLN A 341 3.25 10.92 -4.33
C GLN A 341 4.61 10.32 -4.71
N GLY A 342 5.22 10.74 -5.83
CA GLY A 342 6.53 10.24 -6.27
C GLY A 342 7.63 10.55 -5.26
N ILE A 343 8.58 9.61 -5.11
CA ILE A 343 9.72 9.75 -4.18
C ILE A 343 10.59 10.98 -4.46
N HIS A 344 10.61 11.47 -5.70
CA HIS A 344 11.35 12.65 -6.13
C HIS A 344 10.44 13.77 -6.70
N ARG A 345 9.17 13.79 -6.29
CA ARG A 345 8.19 14.79 -6.77
C ARG A 345 8.67 16.24 -6.61
N ASP A 346 9.43 16.50 -5.55
CA ASP A 346 9.94 17.85 -5.24
C ASP A 346 11.02 18.33 -6.23
N ARG A 347 11.57 17.42 -7.05
CA ARG A 347 12.53 17.73 -8.13
C ARG A 347 11.85 18.04 -9.45
N LEU A 348 10.54 17.84 -9.55
CA LEU A 348 9.79 18.11 -10.76
C LEU A 348 9.54 19.61 -10.91
N PRO A 349 9.59 20.15 -12.16
CA PRO A 349 9.22 21.54 -12.38
C PRO A 349 7.77 21.78 -11.95
N ALA A 350 7.52 22.93 -11.29
CA ALA A 350 6.16 23.34 -10.95
C ALA A 350 5.32 23.42 -12.24
N GLU A 351 4.16 22.76 -12.23
CA GLU A 351 3.21 22.91 -13.34
C GLU A 351 2.77 24.38 -13.43
N LYS A 352 2.77 24.92 -14.63
CA LYS A 352 2.03 26.16 -14.87
C LYS A 352 0.56 25.83 -14.59
N GLU A 353 -0.08 26.61 -13.73
CA GLU A 353 -1.45 26.48 -13.20
C GLU A 353 -2.58 26.38 -14.27
N ALA A 354 -2.34 25.74 -15.39
CA ALA A 354 -3.27 25.71 -16.53
C ALA A 354 -4.13 24.44 -16.62
N ASP A 355 -3.89 23.41 -15.76
CA ASP A 355 -4.57 22.09 -15.87
C ASP A 355 -5.01 21.50 -14.52
N LEU A 356 -5.41 22.31 -13.55
CA LEU A 356 -6.07 21.86 -12.32
C LEU A 356 -7.56 22.16 -12.31
#